data_15cf3835c88642bfe8554d74a3d0a949
#
_entry.id   15cf3835c88642bfe8554d74a3d0a949
#
_cell.length_a   1.000
_cell.length_b   1.000
_cell.length_c   1.000
_cell.angle_alpha   90.00
_cell.angle_beta   90.00
_cell.angle_gamma   90.00
#
_symmetry.space_group_name_H-M   'P 1'
#
loop_
_entity.id
_entity.type
_entity.pdbx_description
1 polymer ?
#
loop_
_entity_poly.entity_id
_entity_poly.type
_entity_poly.pdbx_seq_one_letter_code
_entity_poly.pdbx_strand_id
1 'polypeptide(L)'
;SYYELLRDHISNFTEESLQYLSQEAGFSLLESRVINRDTIEFVLQKEAKENLSIFRYSGQKIDISPLLENEKEIQEDIEAHIAKLKEKGERIAIWGASHQGLTLLSTTALKEVVSYIIDSAPFKQGLYSPASHVLIVPPEHFQEEPVDEILIVAPGYTDEIAGIIKRDFQPCPRILALRGERITEL
;
A
#
# COMPACT_ATOMS: atom_id res chain seq x y z
N SER A 1 5.92 0.79 -5.32
CA SER A 1 4.59 0.67 -5.99
C SER A 1 3.93 2.03 -6.09
N TYR A 2 3.13 2.27 -7.15
CA TYR A 2 2.51 3.57 -7.37
C TYR A 2 1.52 3.95 -6.24
N TYR A 3 0.85 2.99 -5.64
CA TYR A 3 -0.09 3.23 -4.54
C TYR A 3 0.57 3.65 -3.21
N GLU A 4 1.90 3.74 -3.19
CA GLU A 4 2.67 4.41 -2.12
C GLU A 4 2.84 5.92 -2.39
N LEU A 5 2.57 6.38 -3.62
CA LEU A 5 2.63 7.79 -3.99
C LEU A 5 1.37 8.51 -3.53
N LEU A 6 1.36 8.92 -2.28
CA LEU A 6 0.22 9.59 -1.66
C LEU A 6 0.29 11.09 -1.79
N ARG A 7 -0.87 11.74 -1.85
CA ARG A 7 -0.98 13.20 -1.95
C ARG A 7 -0.34 13.95 -0.78
N ASP A 8 -0.34 13.38 0.40
CA ASP A 8 0.27 13.92 1.62
C ASP A 8 1.75 13.54 1.77
N HIS A 9 2.27 12.60 0.97
CA HIS A 9 3.69 12.35 0.83
C HIS A 9 4.29 13.29 -0.22
N ILE A 10 4.49 14.54 0.15
CA ILE A 10 4.97 15.60 -0.75
C ILE A 10 6.46 15.49 -1.12
N SER A 11 7.21 14.65 -0.42
CA SER A 11 8.63 14.44 -0.65
C SER A 11 8.97 12.96 -0.70
N ASN A 12 9.62 12.55 -1.77
CA ASN A 12 10.19 11.22 -1.94
C ASN A 12 11.71 11.36 -2.09
N PHE A 13 12.46 10.50 -1.41
CA PHE A 13 13.90 10.60 -1.34
C PHE A 13 14.58 9.37 -1.95
N THR A 14 15.73 9.60 -2.59
CA THR A 14 16.77 8.59 -2.81
C THR A 14 17.81 8.72 -1.71
N GLU A 15 18.66 7.69 -1.53
CA GLU A 15 19.79 7.79 -0.59
C GLU A 15 20.64 9.02 -0.90
N GLU A 16 20.93 9.28 -2.19
CA GLU A 16 21.72 10.42 -2.63
C GLU A 16 21.06 11.76 -2.27
N SER A 17 19.77 11.94 -2.54
CA SER A 17 19.07 13.19 -2.22
C SER A 17 18.94 13.42 -0.72
N LEU A 18 18.73 12.35 0.05
CA LEU A 18 18.66 12.44 1.50
C LEU A 18 20.03 12.75 2.11
N GLN A 19 21.10 12.15 1.59
CA GLN A 19 22.47 12.46 2.01
C GLN A 19 22.85 13.92 1.73
N TYR A 20 22.50 14.42 0.55
CA TYR A 20 22.72 15.81 0.19
C TYR A 20 22.01 16.77 1.16
N LEU A 21 20.72 16.53 1.42
CA LEU A 21 19.94 17.35 2.36
C LEU A 21 20.45 17.29 3.78
N SER A 22 20.89 16.10 4.24
CA SER A 22 21.47 15.93 5.56
C SER A 22 22.74 16.77 5.72
N GLN A 23 23.57 16.79 4.70
CA GLN A 23 24.81 17.58 4.70
C GLN A 23 24.53 19.09 4.67
N GLU A 24 23.58 19.55 3.84
CA GLU A 24 23.13 20.95 3.84
C GLU A 24 22.57 21.38 5.21
N ALA A 25 21.98 20.43 5.96
CA ALA A 25 21.50 20.66 7.31
C ALA A 25 22.61 20.59 8.41
N GLY A 26 23.84 20.31 8.03
CA GLY A 26 24.98 20.27 8.94
C GLY A 26 25.23 18.91 9.59
N PHE A 27 24.87 17.83 8.90
CA PHE A 27 25.11 16.46 9.38
C PHE A 27 26.02 15.70 8.42
N SER A 28 26.89 14.86 8.95
CA SER A 28 27.61 13.82 8.20
C SER A 28 26.90 12.49 8.30
N LEU A 29 26.92 11.73 7.22
CA LEU A 29 26.37 10.38 7.17
C LEU A 29 27.38 9.39 7.76
N LEU A 30 26.98 8.63 8.78
CA LEU A 30 27.77 7.55 9.36
C LEU A 30 27.39 6.19 8.76
N GLU A 31 26.11 5.94 8.62
CA GLU A 31 25.59 4.68 8.12
C GLU A 31 24.30 4.91 7.31
N SER A 32 24.13 4.16 6.23
CA SER A 32 22.92 4.13 5.43
C SER A 32 22.51 2.68 5.21
N ARG A 33 21.20 2.41 5.31
CA ARG A 33 20.62 1.12 4.93
C ARG A 33 19.20 1.28 4.40
N VAL A 34 18.84 0.41 3.47
CA VAL A 34 17.47 0.29 2.98
C VAL A 34 16.78 -0.85 3.71
N ILE A 35 15.67 -0.56 4.37
CA ILE A 35 14.85 -1.52 5.11
C ILE A 35 13.59 -1.79 4.30
N ASN A 36 13.17 -3.06 4.22
CA ASN A 36 11.92 -3.48 3.56
C ASN A 36 11.77 -3.00 2.11
N ARG A 37 12.87 -2.66 1.42
CA ARG A 37 12.93 -2.16 0.03
C ARG A 37 12.43 -0.74 -0.21
N ASP A 38 11.80 -0.09 0.75
CA ASP A 38 11.11 1.21 0.60
C ASP A 38 11.48 2.25 1.66
N THR A 39 12.11 1.84 2.74
CA THR A 39 12.48 2.71 3.85
C THR A 39 13.99 2.93 3.88
N ILE A 40 14.42 4.19 3.85
CA ILE A 40 15.83 4.56 3.99
C ILE A 40 16.07 4.98 5.44
N GLU A 41 16.98 4.28 6.12
CA GLU A 41 17.45 4.64 7.47
C GLU A 41 18.86 5.22 7.40
N PHE A 42 19.03 6.40 8.00
CA PHE A 42 20.31 7.08 8.12
C PHE A 42 20.71 7.26 9.58
N VAL A 43 21.95 6.94 9.89
CA VAL A 43 22.59 7.34 11.13
C VAL A 43 23.46 8.56 10.83
N LEU A 44 23.14 9.67 11.45
CA LEU A 44 23.75 10.96 11.18
C LEU A 44 24.49 11.49 12.40
N GLN A 45 25.63 12.15 12.19
CA GLN A 45 26.37 12.90 13.19
C GLN A 45 26.30 14.38 12.86
N LYS A 46 25.96 15.20 13.87
CA LYS A 46 26.03 16.66 13.72
C LYS A 46 27.47 17.11 13.71
N GLU A 47 27.85 17.88 12.70
CA GLU A 47 29.20 18.37 12.51
C GLU A 47 29.25 19.89 12.50
N ALA A 48 30.43 20.44 12.84
CA ALA A 48 30.76 21.85 12.56
C ALA A 48 30.90 22.01 11.02
N LYS A 49 30.44 23.13 10.48
CA LYS A 49 30.44 23.37 9.02
C LYS A 49 31.81 23.16 8.36
N GLU A 50 32.88 23.49 9.06
CA GLU A 50 34.25 23.31 8.58
C GLU A 50 34.71 21.86 8.45
N ASN A 51 34.04 20.94 9.14
CA ASN A 51 34.36 19.50 9.14
C ASN A 51 33.47 18.67 8.20
N LEU A 52 32.45 19.29 7.58
CA LEU A 52 31.56 18.58 6.64
C LEU A 52 32.33 18.23 5.37
N SER A 53 32.31 16.95 5.03
CA SER A 53 32.77 16.51 3.71
C SER A 53 31.82 17.03 2.62
N ILE A 54 32.36 17.56 1.52
CA ILE A 54 31.53 18.05 0.42
C ILE A 54 30.99 16.86 -0.35
N PHE A 55 29.72 16.54 -0.13
CA PHE A 55 28.98 15.61 -0.98
C PHE A 55 28.43 16.37 -2.21
N ARG A 56 28.71 15.86 -3.39
CA ARG A 56 28.18 16.46 -4.63
C ARG A 56 26.97 15.65 -5.09
N TYR A 57 25.82 16.25 -5.02
CA TYR A 57 24.61 15.68 -5.62
C TYR A 57 24.80 15.55 -7.13
N SER A 58 24.59 14.35 -7.67
CA SER A 58 24.82 14.08 -9.09
C SER A 58 23.81 14.82 -10.00
N GLY A 59 22.65 15.19 -9.46
CA GLY A 59 21.56 15.77 -10.23
C GLY A 59 20.95 14.80 -11.24
N GLN A 60 21.20 13.50 -11.08
CA GLN A 60 20.65 12.49 -11.97
C GLN A 60 19.12 12.52 -11.90
N LYS A 61 18.48 12.59 -13.07
CA LYS A 61 17.03 12.48 -13.17
C LYS A 61 16.62 11.03 -12.86
N ILE A 62 15.64 10.90 -11.96
CA ILE A 62 15.04 9.59 -11.66
C ILE A 62 14.11 9.22 -12.81
N ASP A 63 14.28 8.04 -13.36
CA ASP A 63 13.34 7.46 -14.30
C ASP A 63 12.11 6.94 -13.55
N ILE A 64 10.95 7.52 -13.79
CA ILE A 64 9.68 7.14 -13.20
C ILE A 64 8.86 6.18 -14.09
N SER A 65 9.36 5.85 -15.30
CA SER A 65 8.66 4.94 -16.22
C SER A 65 8.27 3.61 -15.57
N PRO A 66 9.11 2.95 -14.72
CA PRO A 66 8.71 1.73 -14.03
C PRO A 66 7.49 1.89 -13.11
N LEU A 67 7.28 3.09 -12.52
CA LEU A 67 6.09 3.33 -11.69
C LEU A 67 4.82 3.39 -12.53
N LEU A 68 4.89 3.99 -13.71
CA LEU A 68 3.76 4.08 -14.65
C LEU A 68 3.43 2.70 -15.25
N GLU A 69 4.46 1.91 -15.53
CA GLU A 69 4.28 0.53 -15.98
C GLU A 69 3.60 -0.32 -14.90
N ASN A 70 4.05 -0.23 -13.65
CA ASN A 70 3.45 -0.93 -12.52
C ASN A 70 1.99 -0.52 -12.30
N GLU A 71 1.66 0.77 -12.42
CA GLU A 71 0.28 1.25 -12.35
C GLU A 71 -0.60 0.57 -13.40
N LYS A 72 -0.13 0.53 -14.64
CA LYS A 72 -0.85 -0.10 -15.74
C LYS A 72 -1.04 -1.60 -15.52
N GLU A 73 0.01 -2.32 -15.12
CA GLU A 73 -0.07 -3.76 -14.82
C GLU A 73 -1.11 -4.06 -13.73
N ILE A 74 -1.14 -3.28 -12.64
CA ILE A 74 -2.13 -3.44 -11.57
C ILE A 74 -3.55 -3.19 -12.10
N GLN A 75 -3.75 -2.13 -12.90
CA GLN A 75 -5.06 -1.82 -13.46
C GLN A 75 -5.56 -2.96 -14.35
N GLU A 76 -4.71 -3.47 -15.24
CA GLU A 76 -5.05 -4.59 -16.13
C GLU A 76 -5.38 -5.88 -15.34
N ASP A 77 -4.61 -6.21 -14.30
CA ASP A 77 -4.85 -7.38 -13.46
C ASP A 77 -6.17 -7.26 -12.68
N ILE A 78 -6.46 -6.09 -12.13
CA ILE A 78 -7.70 -5.79 -11.43
C ILE A 78 -8.91 -5.85 -12.38
N GLU A 79 -8.82 -5.26 -13.57
CA GLU A 79 -9.90 -5.30 -14.55
C GLU A 79 -10.22 -6.74 -14.99
N ALA A 80 -9.18 -7.55 -15.23
CA ALA A 80 -9.34 -8.96 -15.54
C ALA A 80 -10.00 -9.74 -14.38
N HIS A 81 -9.64 -9.41 -13.13
CA HIS A 81 -10.24 -10.01 -11.95
C HIS A 81 -11.72 -9.62 -11.78
N ILE A 82 -12.03 -8.33 -11.94
CA ILE A 82 -13.42 -7.82 -11.90
C ILE A 82 -14.31 -8.49 -12.96
N ALA A 83 -13.79 -8.69 -14.17
CA ALA A 83 -14.53 -9.38 -15.22
C ALA A 83 -14.92 -10.80 -14.80
N LYS A 84 -14.00 -11.54 -14.16
CA LYS A 84 -14.28 -12.89 -13.62
C LYS A 84 -15.31 -12.89 -12.50
N LEU A 85 -15.24 -11.92 -11.57
CA LEU A 85 -16.23 -11.76 -10.50
C LEU A 85 -17.62 -11.52 -11.06
N LYS A 86 -17.75 -10.60 -12.04
CA LYS A 86 -19.03 -10.29 -12.69
C LYS A 86 -19.61 -11.49 -13.46
N GLU A 87 -18.76 -12.24 -14.15
CA GLU A 87 -19.18 -13.45 -14.87
C GLU A 87 -19.75 -14.51 -13.93
N LYS A 88 -19.16 -14.68 -12.76
CA LYS A 88 -19.59 -15.65 -11.75
C LYS A 88 -20.70 -15.15 -10.83
N GLY A 89 -20.97 -13.85 -10.81
CA GLY A 89 -21.87 -13.21 -9.85
C GLY A 89 -21.33 -13.22 -8.43
N GLU A 90 -20.01 -13.24 -8.27
CA GLU A 90 -19.31 -13.32 -6.99
C GLU A 90 -19.08 -11.91 -6.40
N ARG A 91 -19.02 -11.84 -5.09
CA ARG A 91 -18.83 -10.62 -4.29
C ARG A 91 -17.44 -10.58 -3.68
N ILE A 92 -16.87 -9.40 -3.59
CA ILE A 92 -15.53 -9.17 -3.01
C ILE A 92 -15.58 -8.10 -1.92
N ALA A 93 -14.79 -8.29 -0.86
CA ALA A 93 -14.44 -7.25 0.10
C ALA A 93 -12.93 -6.99 0.07
N ILE A 94 -12.51 -5.82 0.58
CA ILE A 94 -11.09 -5.52 0.81
C ILE A 94 -10.83 -5.58 2.31
N TRP A 95 -9.69 -6.16 2.71
CA TRP A 95 -9.20 -6.03 4.07
C TRP A 95 -8.03 -5.06 4.11
N GLY A 96 -8.24 -3.91 4.77
CA GLY A 96 -7.27 -2.85 4.96
C GLY A 96 -7.75 -1.48 4.49
N ALA A 97 -8.36 -0.70 5.39
CA ALA A 97 -8.66 0.72 5.19
C ALA A 97 -7.39 1.56 5.47
N SER A 98 -6.27 1.14 4.91
CA SER A 98 -5.00 1.86 4.92
C SER A 98 -4.89 2.78 3.71
N HIS A 99 -3.87 3.64 3.69
CA HIS A 99 -3.61 4.49 2.52
C HIS A 99 -3.49 3.69 1.22
N GLN A 100 -2.86 2.52 1.25
CA GLN A 100 -2.68 1.64 0.09
C GLN A 100 -4.02 1.12 -0.43
N GLY A 101 -4.86 0.57 0.46
CA GLY A 101 -6.20 0.10 0.10
C GLY A 101 -7.09 1.22 -0.42
N LEU A 102 -7.04 2.39 0.20
CA LEU A 102 -7.82 3.55 -0.24
C LEU A 102 -7.33 4.12 -1.57
N THR A 103 -6.01 4.15 -1.81
CA THR A 103 -5.44 4.55 -3.10
C THR A 103 -5.85 3.58 -4.18
N LEU A 104 -5.72 2.27 -3.94
CA LEU A 104 -6.13 1.24 -4.90
C LEU A 104 -7.59 1.38 -5.29
N LEU A 105 -8.50 1.55 -4.32
CA LEU A 105 -9.93 1.77 -4.57
C LEU A 105 -10.22 3.04 -5.36
N SER A 106 -9.49 4.12 -5.08
CA SER A 106 -9.73 5.41 -5.74
C SER A 106 -9.20 5.49 -7.15
N THR A 107 -8.19 4.68 -7.49
CA THR A 107 -7.49 4.70 -8.78
C THR A 107 -7.87 3.56 -9.72
N THR A 108 -8.66 2.59 -9.26
CA THR A 108 -9.07 1.42 -10.06
C THR A 108 -10.59 1.26 -10.09
N ALA A 109 -11.08 0.37 -10.96
CA ALA A 109 -12.49 0.02 -11.04
C ALA A 109 -12.98 -0.88 -9.87
N LEU A 110 -12.11 -1.28 -8.93
CA LEU A 110 -12.49 -2.08 -7.75
C LEU A 110 -13.62 -1.43 -6.93
N LYS A 111 -13.62 -0.10 -6.83
CA LYS A 111 -14.68 0.65 -6.12
C LYS A 111 -16.10 0.35 -6.59
N GLU A 112 -16.28 -0.15 -7.83
CA GLU A 112 -17.58 -0.44 -8.43
C GLU A 112 -18.13 -1.81 -8.02
N VAL A 113 -17.29 -2.70 -7.50
CA VAL A 113 -17.62 -4.10 -7.21
C VAL A 113 -17.37 -4.49 -5.75
N VAL A 114 -16.59 -3.72 -5.02
CA VAL A 114 -16.29 -3.98 -3.60
C VAL A 114 -17.52 -3.71 -2.75
N SER A 115 -17.96 -4.72 -2.00
CA SER A 115 -19.13 -4.63 -1.11
C SER A 115 -18.85 -3.76 0.11
N TYR A 116 -17.70 -3.94 0.75
CA TYR A 116 -17.26 -3.19 1.94
C TYR A 116 -15.75 -3.34 2.15
N ILE A 117 -15.20 -2.54 3.06
CA ILE A 117 -13.81 -2.61 3.49
C ILE A 117 -13.78 -3.12 4.94
N ILE A 118 -13.03 -4.18 5.22
CA ILE A 118 -12.79 -4.68 6.57
C ILE A 118 -11.57 -3.96 7.15
N ASP A 119 -11.69 -3.42 8.37
CA ASP A 119 -10.57 -2.88 9.12
C ASP A 119 -10.77 -3.12 10.62
N SER A 120 -9.71 -3.58 11.29
CA SER A 120 -9.76 -3.87 12.73
C SER A 120 -9.69 -2.63 13.62
N ALA A 121 -9.38 -1.45 13.07
CA ALA A 121 -9.28 -0.21 13.82
C ALA A 121 -10.67 0.38 14.14
N PRO A 122 -11.12 0.40 15.43
CA PRO A 122 -12.49 0.82 15.76
C PRO A 122 -12.85 2.23 15.33
N PHE A 123 -11.86 3.14 15.30
CA PHE A 123 -12.10 4.54 14.92
C PHE A 123 -12.39 4.75 13.42
N LYS A 124 -12.16 3.73 12.57
CA LYS A 124 -12.50 3.76 11.15
C LYS A 124 -13.86 3.14 10.86
N GLN A 125 -14.30 2.22 11.72
CA GLN A 125 -15.53 1.45 11.51
C GLN A 125 -16.77 2.34 11.51
N GLY A 126 -17.68 2.06 10.59
CA GLY A 126 -18.88 2.87 10.35
C GLY A 126 -18.63 4.14 9.52
N LEU A 127 -17.37 4.42 9.14
CA LEU A 127 -17.04 5.50 8.23
C LEU A 127 -17.00 5.02 6.78
N TYR A 128 -17.00 5.95 5.85
CA TYR A 128 -16.86 5.69 4.42
C TYR A 128 -15.47 6.06 3.93
N SER A 129 -14.94 5.26 3.02
CA SER A 129 -13.67 5.55 2.37
C SER A 129 -13.72 6.87 1.59
N PRO A 130 -12.68 7.70 1.64
CA PRO A 130 -12.60 8.89 0.80
C PRO A 130 -12.66 8.51 -0.69
N ALA A 131 -13.26 9.37 -1.52
CA ALA A 131 -13.40 9.25 -2.97
C ALA A 131 -14.21 8.03 -3.47
N SER A 132 -14.05 6.84 -2.91
CA SER A 132 -14.78 5.64 -3.34
C SER A 132 -16.11 5.43 -2.62
N HIS A 133 -16.32 6.05 -1.46
CA HIS A 133 -17.52 5.95 -0.63
C HIS A 133 -17.96 4.51 -0.27
N VAL A 134 -16.99 3.62 -0.10
CA VAL A 134 -17.23 2.25 0.37
C VAL A 134 -17.22 2.25 1.90
N LEU A 135 -18.19 1.54 2.51
CA LEU A 135 -18.32 1.44 3.95
C LEU A 135 -17.17 0.65 4.57
N ILE A 136 -16.63 1.13 5.69
CA ILE A 136 -15.62 0.44 6.48
C ILE A 136 -16.31 -0.26 7.65
N VAL A 137 -16.09 -1.56 7.77
CA VAL A 137 -16.77 -2.44 8.73
C VAL A 137 -15.78 -3.20 9.61
N PRO A 138 -16.20 -3.64 10.81
CA PRO A 138 -15.41 -4.57 11.60
C PRO A 138 -15.34 -5.98 10.96
N PRO A 139 -14.36 -6.84 11.34
CA PRO A 139 -14.27 -8.21 10.82
C PRO A 139 -15.54 -9.06 11.04
N GLU A 140 -16.25 -8.86 12.13
CA GLU A 140 -17.47 -9.57 12.49
C GLU A 140 -18.61 -9.36 11.49
N HIS A 141 -18.60 -8.24 10.74
CA HIS A 141 -19.60 -7.94 9.72
C HIS A 141 -19.68 -9.01 8.62
N PHE A 142 -18.60 -9.74 8.37
CA PHE A 142 -18.60 -10.87 7.44
C PHE A 142 -19.66 -11.92 7.77
N GLN A 143 -19.98 -12.13 9.05
CA GLN A 143 -21.01 -13.10 9.46
C GLN A 143 -22.43 -12.63 9.09
N GLU A 144 -22.65 -11.33 9.01
CA GLU A 144 -23.92 -10.73 8.64
C GLU A 144 -24.07 -10.64 7.13
N GLU A 145 -22.98 -10.34 6.43
CA GLU A 145 -22.95 -10.13 4.99
C GLU A 145 -21.71 -10.79 4.37
N PRO A 146 -21.72 -12.13 4.20
CA PRO A 146 -20.58 -12.86 3.64
C PRO A 146 -20.32 -12.49 2.18
N VAL A 147 -19.05 -12.54 1.79
CA VAL A 147 -18.57 -12.37 0.41
C VAL A 147 -17.78 -13.60 -0.04
N ASP A 148 -17.63 -13.77 -1.36
CA ASP A 148 -16.96 -14.93 -1.95
C ASP A 148 -15.44 -14.80 -1.91
N GLU A 149 -14.94 -13.54 -1.94
CA GLU A 149 -13.52 -13.23 -1.95
C GLU A 149 -13.17 -12.08 -0.99
N ILE A 150 -11.99 -12.16 -0.38
CA ILE A 150 -11.39 -11.06 0.38
C ILE A 150 -10.01 -10.77 -0.18
N LEU A 151 -9.81 -9.56 -0.68
CA LEU A 151 -8.52 -9.05 -1.12
C LEU A 151 -7.83 -8.32 0.04
N ILE A 152 -6.72 -8.87 0.51
CA ILE A 152 -5.90 -8.25 1.56
C ILE A 152 -4.98 -7.20 0.94
N VAL A 153 -5.13 -5.94 1.41
CA VAL A 153 -4.27 -4.80 1.03
C VAL A 153 -3.67 -4.22 2.31
N ALA A 154 -2.85 -5.03 2.96
CA ALA A 154 -2.18 -4.69 4.22
C ALA A 154 -0.76 -5.32 4.23
N PRO A 155 0.20 -4.75 3.47
CA PRO A 155 1.58 -5.24 3.44
C PRO A 155 2.16 -5.33 4.85
N GLY A 156 2.86 -6.41 5.13
CA GLY A 156 3.39 -6.72 6.47
C GLY A 156 2.44 -7.47 7.40
N TYR A 157 1.12 -7.44 7.15
CA TYR A 157 0.12 -8.16 7.94
C TYR A 157 -0.65 -9.22 7.13
N THR A 158 -0.28 -9.44 5.87
CA THR A 158 -1.00 -10.32 4.94
C THR A 158 -1.19 -11.72 5.49
N ASP A 159 -0.14 -12.35 6.01
CA ASP A 159 -0.20 -13.73 6.52
C ASP A 159 -0.98 -13.82 7.84
N GLU A 160 -0.88 -12.82 8.70
CA GLU A 160 -1.67 -12.72 9.94
C GLU A 160 -3.16 -12.61 9.62
N ILE A 161 -3.53 -11.70 8.72
CA ILE A 161 -4.92 -11.49 8.29
C ILE A 161 -5.47 -12.74 7.62
N ALA A 162 -4.71 -13.38 6.74
CA ALA A 162 -5.10 -14.64 6.11
C ALA A 162 -5.36 -15.75 7.16
N GLY A 163 -4.53 -15.80 8.22
CA GLY A 163 -4.74 -16.70 9.35
C GLY A 163 -6.04 -16.42 10.11
N ILE A 164 -6.38 -15.15 10.34
CA ILE A 164 -7.66 -14.74 10.96
C ILE A 164 -8.83 -15.17 10.09
N ILE A 165 -8.80 -14.89 8.78
CA ILE A 165 -9.89 -15.26 7.86
C ILE A 165 -10.09 -16.78 7.85
N LYS A 166 -9.03 -17.57 7.72
CA LYS A 166 -9.10 -19.06 7.71
C LYS A 166 -9.68 -19.64 8.99
N ARG A 167 -9.42 -19.00 10.13
CA ARG A 167 -9.88 -19.45 11.45
C ARG A 167 -11.32 -19.04 11.74
N ASP A 168 -11.68 -17.78 11.45
CA ASP A 168 -12.86 -17.14 12.03
C ASP A 168 -14.00 -16.95 11.03
N PHE A 169 -13.76 -17.03 9.70
CA PHE A 169 -14.76 -16.76 8.67
C PHE A 169 -15.37 -18.05 8.12
N GLN A 170 -16.69 -18.19 8.22
CA GLN A 170 -17.43 -19.36 7.74
C GLN A 170 -18.70 -18.95 6.94
N PRO A 171 -18.86 -19.42 5.69
CA PRO A 171 -17.90 -20.23 4.93
C PRO A 171 -16.62 -19.44 4.65
N CYS A 172 -15.47 -20.11 4.57
CA CYS A 172 -14.21 -19.43 4.32
C CYS A 172 -14.21 -18.87 2.86
N PRO A 173 -14.05 -17.56 2.68
CA PRO A 173 -13.96 -16.97 1.35
C PRO A 173 -12.62 -17.31 0.68
N ARG A 174 -12.51 -17.12 -0.63
CA ARG A 174 -11.21 -17.12 -1.29
C ARG A 174 -10.38 -15.94 -0.78
N ILE A 175 -9.14 -16.24 -0.39
CA ILE A 175 -8.26 -15.23 0.19
C ILE A 175 -7.25 -14.81 -0.88
N LEU A 176 -7.27 -13.54 -1.19
CA LEU A 176 -6.40 -12.92 -2.18
C LEU A 176 -5.51 -11.90 -1.50
N ALA A 177 -4.33 -11.69 -2.04
CA ALA A 177 -3.44 -10.62 -1.60
C ALA A 177 -2.86 -9.86 -2.78
N LEU A 178 -2.69 -8.56 -2.62
CA LEU A 178 -1.91 -7.76 -3.55
C LEU A 178 -0.44 -7.92 -3.20
N ARG A 179 0.32 -8.59 -4.07
CA ARG A 179 1.77 -8.78 -3.94
C ARG A 179 2.49 -8.14 -5.12
N GLY A 180 3.16 -7.01 -4.85
CA GLY A 180 3.69 -6.18 -5.92
C GLY A 180 2.57 -5.64 -6.80
N GLU A 181 2.59 -6.00 -8.07
CA GLU A 181 1.66 -5.52 -9.10
C GLU A 181 0.57 -6.54 -9.45
N ARG A 182 0.40 -7.61 -8.66
CA ARG A 182 -0.54 -8.70 -8.99
C ARG A 182 -1.38 -9.17 -7.82
N ILE A 183 -2.61 -9.55 -8.13
CA ILE A 183 -3.49 -10.28 -7.22
C ILE A 183 -3.06 -11.76 -7.23
N THR A 184 -2.80 -12.30 -6.03
CA THR A 184 -2.41 -13.70 -5.85
C THR A 184 -3.32 -14.37 -4.82
N GLU A 185 -3.71 -15.62 -5.05
CA GLU A 185 -4.46 -16.44 -4.08
C GLU A 185 -3.51 -17.02 -3.02
N LEU A 186 -3.99 -17.13 -1.74
CA LEU A 186 -3.21 -17.55 -0.57
C LEU A 186 -3.62 -18.92 -0.03
#